data_496803f9584259d74bf96067d87d0a2b
#
_entry.id   496803f9584259d74bf96067d87d0a2b
#
_cell.length_a   1.000
_cell.length_b   1.000
_cell.length_c   1.000
_cell.angle_alpha   90.00
_cell.angle_beta   90.00
_cell.angle_gamma   90.00
#
_symmetry.space_group_name_H-M   'P 1'
#
loop_
_entity.id
_entity.type
_entity.pdbx_description
1 polymer ?
#
loop_
_entity_poly.entity_id
_entity_poly.type
_entity_poly.pdbx_seq_one_letter_code
_entity_poly.pdbx_strand_id
1 'polypeptide(L)'
;NFCNIIADIQKPSIVPFTSSTTNPSASGTGRKDLTVSTSRNIDGGYFLWRIVGHANIVVSGSSYVFNDTAIDSVTMIQSPAFGSFTSSRYGAASLVSQSATTRKYRQQVTLKQSGLAITKDPISLYVTFQLKTSTGVVTLTSQKS
;
A
#
# COMPACT_ATOMS: atom_id res chain seq x y z
N ASN A 1 -12.37 13.71 -25.71
CA ASN A 1 -12.06 13.49 -25.11
C ASN A 1 -11.50 13.27 -25.29
N PHE A 2 -11.47 13.28 -25.46
CA PHE A 2 -10.92 12.93 -24.95
C PHE A 2 -10.92 12.90 -24.68
N CYS A 3 -10.89 13.59 -24.78
CA CYS A 3 -10.82 13.37 -23.74
C CYS A 3 -11.01 12.99 -23.44
N ASN A 4 -11.25 13.38 -23.81
CA ASN A 4 -11.36 12.94 -22.94
C ASN A 4 -10.90 12.36 -22.90
N ILE A 5 -10.71 12.49 -23.34
CA ILE A 5 -10.28 11.96 -22.75
C ILE A 5 -9.60 11.76 -22.41
N ILE A 6 -9.45 12.02 -22.70
CA ILE A 6 -8.89 11.85 -21.82
C ILE A 6 -8.89 11.63 -21.30
N ALA A 7 -9.17 11.82 -21.42
CA ALA A 7 -9.19 11.46 -20.31
C ALA A 7 -9.08 10.86 -20.07
N ASP A 8 -9.21 10.93 -20.36
CA ASP A 8 -9.10 10.25 -19.68
C ASP A 8 -8.33 9.72 -19.64
N ILE A 9 -8.09 9.94 -20.08
CA ILE A 9 -7.45 9.53 -19.55
C ILE A 9 -6.92 9.29 -19.16
N GLN A 10 -6.99 9.44 -19.10
CA GLN A 10 -6.66 9.20 -18.16
C GLN A 10 -6.63 8.90 -17.61
N LYS A 11 -7.00 9.07 -17.78
CA LYS A 11 -7.23 8.76 -16.83
C LYS A 11 -7.25 8.27 -16.28
N PRO A 12 -7.16 8.25 -16.60
CA PRO A 12 -7.34 7.82 -15.77
C PRO A 12 -7.48 7.64 -15.19
N SER A 13 -7.89 7.46 -15.13
CA SER A 13 -8.21 7.24 -14.36
C SER A 13 -8.19 7.03 -13.65
N ILE A 14 -8.60 7.10 -13.64
CA ILE A 14 -8.65 6.72 -12.81
C ILE A 14 -8.70 6.17 -12.06
N VAL A 15 -8.56 6.09 -11.97
CA VAL A 15 -8.78 5.13 -11.29
C VAL A 15 -9.10 5.17 -10.07
N PRO A 16 -10.10 5.13 -9.66
CA PRO A 16 -10.39 5.06 -8.35
C PRO A 16 -10.25 3.70 -7.90
N PHE A 17 -9.25 3.26 -7.96
CA PHE A 17 -8.99 2.18 -7.53
C PHE A 17 -9.02 2.00 -6.16
N THR A 18 -9.62 1.08 -5.69
CA THR A 18 -9.84 0.86 -4.30
C THR A 18 -8.86 -0.13 -3.71
N SER A 19 -8.25 -0.95 -4.50
CA SER A 19 -7.26 -1.90 -4.02
C SER A 19 -6.38 -2.42 -5.15
N SER A 20 -5.18 -2.83 -4.81
CA SER A 20 -4.35 -3.60 -5.70
C SER A 20 -3.73 -4.76 -4.92
N THR A 21 -3.37 -5.81 -5.62
CA THR A 21 -2.86 -7.02 -4.99
C THR A 21 -1.56 -7.41 -5.65
N THR A 22 -0.55 -7.72 -4.84
CA THR A 22 0.69 -8.27 -5.36
C THR A 22 0.50 -9.74 -5.73
N ASN A 23 1.50 -10.31 -6.36
CA ASN A 23 1.54 -11.74 -6.54
C ASN A 23 1.62 -12.42 -5.18
N PRO A 24 0.91 -13.54 -4.99
CA PRO A 24 0.99 -14.26 -3.74
C PRO A 24 2.41 -14.74 -3.45
N SER A 25 2.76 -14.87 -2.20
CA SER A 25 4.03 -15.41 -1.77
C SER A 25 4.07 -16.93 -2.00
N ALA A 26 5.23 -17.53 -1.78
CA ALA A 26 5.34 -18.98 -1.75
C ALA A 26 4.55 -19.55 -0.58
N SER A 27 4.12 -20.81 -0.69
CA SER A 27 3.43 -21.49 0.40
C SER A 27 4.43 -21.90 1.48
N GLY A 28 3.91 -22.28 2.64
CA GLY A 28 4.72 -22.76 3.76
C GLY A 28 5.14 -21.67 4.71
N THR A 29 6.08 -22.04 5.60
CA THR A 29 6.58 -21.13 6.64
C THR A 29 7.68 -20.23 6.12
N GLY A 30 8.08 -19.28 6.95
CA GLY A 30 9.22 -18.41 6.71
C GLY A 30 8.83 -16.98 6.43
N ARG A 31 9.84 -16.20 6.04
CA ARG A 31 9.66 -14.79 5.74
C ARG A 31 9.11 -14.62 4.32
N LYS A 32 8.06 -13.80 4.21
CA LYS A 32 7.42 -13.49 2.94
C LYS A 32 7.56 -11.99 2.69
N ASP A 33 8.34 -11.60 1.70
CA ASP A 33 8.51 -10.20 1.34
C ASP A 33 7.52 -9.86 0.22
N LEU A 34 6.77 -8.80 0.40
CA LEU A 34 5.66 -8.45 -0.49
C LEU A 34 5.68 -6.96 -0.82
N THR A 35 5.20 -6.63 -2.00
CA THR A 35 5.15 -5.26 -2.48
C THR A 35 3.78 -4.96 -3.06
N VAL A 36 3.25 -3.79 -2.77
CA VAL A 36 1.97 -3.36 -3.34
C VAL A 36 2.06 -1.87 -3.65
N SER A 37 1.25 -1.41 -4.59
CA SER A 37 1.16 0.02 -4.91
C SER A 37 -0.20 0.55 -4.55
N THR A 38 -0.25 1.81 -4.11
CA THR A 38 -1.50 2.49 -3.82
C THR A 38 -1.43 3.91 -4.37
N SER A 39 -2.55 4.43 -4.81
CA SER A 39 -2.60 5.74 -5.46
C SER A 39 -3.59 6.66 -4.79
N ARG A 40 -3.41 7.96 -5.01
CA ARG A 40 -4.34 9.02 -4.61
C ARG A 40 -4.36 10.08 -5.68
N ASN A 41 -5.54 10.67 -5.87
CA ASN A 41 -5.68 11.89 -6.66
C ASN A 41 -5.82 13.06 -5.68
N ILE A 42 -4.93 14.03 -5.78
CA ILE A 42 -4.90 15.17 -4.89
C ILE A 42 -4.76 16.41 -5.75
N ASP A 43 -5.73 17.33 -5.61
CA ASP A 43 -5.76 18.59 -6.36
C ASP A 43 -5.53 18.39 -7.86
N GLY A 44 -6.15 17.36 -8.42
CA GLY A 44 -6.05 17.08 -9.85
C GLY A 44 -4.78 16.34 -10.26
N GLY A 45 -3.89 16.03 -9.33
CA GLY A 45 -2.66 15.30 -9.62
C GLY A 45 -2.73 13.85 -9.17
N TYR A 46 -2.11 12.97 -9.94
CA TYR A 46 -2.07 11.54 -9.64
C TYR A 46 -0.75 11.21 -8.95
N PHE A 47 -0.85 10.58 -7.77
CA PHE A 47 0.30 10.18 -6.97
C PHE A 47 0.23 8.68 -6.72
N LEU A 48 1.37 8.01 -6.81
CA LEU A 48 1.45 6.57 -6.63
C LEU A 48 2.60 6.24 -5.68
N TRP A 49 2.32 5.43 -4.67
CA TRP A 49 3.32 4.96 -3.70
C TRP A 49 3.50 3.47 -3.82
N ARG A 50 4.73 3.01 -3.64
CA ARG A 50 5.06 1.59 -3.51
C ARG A 50 5.30 1.31 -2.03
N ILE A 51 4.63 0.29 -1.52
CA ILE A 51 4.76 -0.13 -0.13
C ILE A 51 5.36 -1.52 -0.11
N VAL A 52 6.45 -1.68 0.64
CA VAL A 52 7.11 -2.97 0.82
C VAL A 52 6.91 -3.39 2.27
N GLY A 53 6.48 -4.61 2.46
CA GLY A 53 6.31 -5.16 3.80
C GLY A 53 6.71 -6.62 3.83
N HIS A 54 6.74 -7.19 5.04
CA HIS A 54 7.01 -8.62 5.19
C HIS A 54 6.13 -9.23 6.25
N ALA A 55 5.93 -10.53 6.12
CA ALA A 55 5.25 -11.35 7.11
C ALA A 55 6.08 -12.59 7.37
N ASN A 56 6.18 -12.99 8.64
CA ASN A 56 6.79 -14.26 9.01
C ASN A 56 5.66 -15.22 9.36
N ILE A 57 5.68 -16.41 8.75
CA ILE A 57 4.65 -17.41 8.90
C ILE A 57 5.21 -18.63 9.60
N VAL A 58 4.49 -19.13 10.58
CA VAL A 58 4.85 -20.32 11.33
C VAL A 58 3.65 -21.28 11.36
N VAL A 59 3.91 -22.52 11.74
CA VAL A 59 2.86 -23.52 11.90
C VAL A 59 2.42 -23.53 13.36
N SER A 60 1.11 -23.56 13.58
CA SER A 60 0.54 -23.74 14.90
C SER A 60 -0.57 -24.79 14.77
N GLY A 61 -0.35 -25.97 15.36
CA GLY A 61 -1.27 -27.09 15.18
C GLY A 61 -1.29 -27.54 13.73
N SER A 62 -2.47 -27.54 13.11
CA SER A 62 -2.64 -27.94 11.72
C SER A 62 -2.76 -26.74 10.78
N SER A 63 -2.51 -25.53 11.24
CA SER A 63 -2.70 -24.32 10.46
C SER A 63 -1.44 -23.50 10.42
N TYR A 64 -1.33 -22.67 9.37
CA TYR A 64 -0.29 -21.64 9.30
C TYR A 64 -0.83 -20.38 9.97
N VAL A 65 0.03 -19.67 10.71
CA VAL A 65 -0.35 -18.45 11.40
C VAL A 65 0.71 -17.38 11.21
N PHE A 66 0.30 -16.12 11.36
CA PHE A 66 1.24 -15.01 11.40
C PHE A 66 2.08 -15.09 12.68
N ASN A 67 3.40 -14.99 12.54
CA ASN A 67 4.27 -14.80 13.69
C ASN A 67 4.53 -13.31 13.89
N ASP A 68 4.91 -12.60 12.82
CA ASP A 68 4.97 -11.15 12.86
C ASP A 68 4.78 -10.57 11.47
N THR A 69 4.49 -9.28 11.41
CA THR A 69 4.35 -8.52 10.17
C THR A 69 4.89 -7.12 10.39
N ALA A 70 5.38 -6.49 9.32
CA ALA A 70 5.82 -5.10 9.38
C ALA A 70 5.78 -4.46 8.00
N ILE A 71 5.70 -3.13 7.99
CA ILE A 71 5.87 -2.34 6.78
C ILE A 71 7.33 -1.87 6.77
N ASP A 72 8.07 -2.24 5.73
CA ASP A 72 9.50 -1.98 5.66
C ASP A 72 9.83 -0.65 5.00
N SER A 73 9.12 -0.28 3.93
CA SER A 73 9.39 0.98 3.25
C SER A 73 8.16 1.47 2.48
N VAL A 74 8.12 2.78 2.26
CA VAL A 74 7.10 3.41 1.42
C VAL A 74 7.83 4.43 0.56
N THR A 75 7.65 4.33 -0.75
CA THR A 75 8.33 5.20 -1.70
C THR A 75 7.33 5.73 -2.71
N MET A 76 7.31 7.05 -2.92
CA MET A 76 6.49 7.63 -3.97
C MET A 76 7.18 7.38 -5.30
N ILE A 77 6.50 6.65 -6.20
CA ILE A 77 7.09 6.24 -7.48
C ILE A 77 6.52 6.99 -8.67
N GLN A 78 5.46 7.74 -8.47
CA GLN A 78 4.89 8.58 -9.52
C GLN A 78 4.25 9.82 -8.91
N SER A 79 4.47 10.96 -9.55
CA SER A 79 3.87 12.24 -9.19
C SER A 79 3.71 13.08 -10.45
N PRO A 80 2.88 14.15 -10.41
CA PRO A 80 2.72 15.01 -11.58
C PRO A 80 4.03 15.64 -12.01
N ALA A 81 4.21 15.76 -13.33
CA ALA A 81 5.45 16.30 -13.89
C ALA A 81 5.57 17.82 -13.72
N PHE A 82 4.46 18.50 -13.41
CA PHE A 82 4.48 19.96 -13.33
C PHE A 82 5.05 20.50 -12.04
N GLY A 83 5.43 19.66 -11.09
CA GLY A 83 5.96 20.12 -9.82
C GLY A 83 7.08 19.24 -9.30
N SER A 84 7.80 19.76 -8.31
CA SER A 84 8.84 18.99 -7.62
C SER A 84 8.23 18.44 -6.34
N PHE A 85 7.63 17.27 -6.44
CA PHE A 85 6.96 16.65 -5.31
C PHE A 85 7.90 15.68 -4.59
N THR A 86 7.81 15.67 -3.27
CA THR A 86 8.52 14.72 -2.42
C THR A 86 7.56 14.13 -1.39
N SER A 87 7.86 12.93 -0.96
CA SER A 87 7.06 12.25 0.04
C SER A 87 7.96 11.40 0.91
N SER A 88 7.62 11.30 2.19
CA SER A 88 8.34 10.44 3.12
C SER A 88 7.38 9.89 4.16
N ARG A 89 7.80 8.84 4.84
CA ARG A 89 6.98 8.26 5.90
C ARG A 89 6.83 9.27 7.04
N TYR A 90 5.62 9.37 7.56
CA TYR A 90 5.33 10.19 8.73
C TYR A 90 5.11 9.23 9.90
N GLY A 91 6.20 8.88 10.56
CA GLY A 91 6.18 7.91 11.64
C GLY A 91 6.11 6.47 11.14
N ALA A 92 6.04 5.53 12.08
CA ALA A 92 5.93 4.12 11.77
C ALA A 92 4.50 3.76 11.40
N ALA A 93 4.34 2.66 10.67
CA ALA A 93 3.02 2.13 10.38
C ALA A 93 2.36 1.62 11.66
N SER A 94 1.04 1.77 11.75
CA SER A 94 0.28 1.29 12.91
C SER A 94 -0.61 0.13 12.48
N LEU A 95 -0.67 -0.90 13.31
CA LEU A 95 -1.60 -2.01 13.10
C LEU A 95 -2.98 -1.54 13.55
N VAL A 96 -3.93 -1.45 12.61
CA VAL A 96 -5.26 -0.91 12.90
C VAL A 96 -6.33 -1.99 13.05
N SER A 97 -6.09 -3.19 12.54
CA SER A 97 -6.95 -4.33 12.83
C SER A 97 -6.21 -5.63 12.54
N GLN A 98 -6.66 -6.70 13.18
CA GLN A 98 -6.06 -8.01 12.99
C GLN A 98 -7.08 -9.12 13.25
N SER A 99 -6.84 -10.24 12.59
CA SER A 99 -7.57 -11.47 12.82
C SER A 99 -6.62 -12.64 12.59
N ALA A 100 -7.12 -13.85 12.64
CA ALA A 100 -6.30 -15.03 12.35
C ALA A 100 -5.73 -14.99 10.92
N THR A 101 -6.41 -14.32 9.99
CA THR A 101 -6.05 -14.31 8.58
C THR A 101 -5.64 -12.94 8.04
N THR A 102 -5.72 -11.88 8.84
CA THR A 102 -5.45 -10.52 8.34
C THR A 102 -4.61 -9.71 9.32
N ARG A 103 -3.81 -8.80 8.74
CA ARG A 103 -3.13 -7.74 9.49
C ARG A 103 -3.24 -6.48 8.64
N LYS A 104 -4.01 -5.50 9.11
CA LYS A 104 -4.22 -4.24 8.40
C LYS A 104 -3.41 -3.14 9.05
N TYR A 105 -2.62 -2.45 8.22
CA TYR A 105 -1.77 -1.34 8.66
C TYR A 105 -2.19 -0.04 8.04
N ARG A 106 -2.01 1.04 8.80
CA ARG A 106 -2.10 2.41 8.30
C ARG A 106 -0.71 2.99 8.32
N GLN A 107 -0.22 3.46 7.19
CA GLN A 107 1.04 4.18 7.09
C GLN A 107 0.73 5.59 6.61
N GLN A 108 1.14 6.57 7.40
CA GLN A 108 1.01 7.96 7.01
C GLN A 108 2.24 8.42 6.26
N VAL A 109 2.05 9.30 5.27
CA VAL A 109 3.13 9.88 4.48
C VAL A 109 2.89 11.37 4.35
N THR A 110 4.00 12.12 4.23
CA THR A 110 3.92 13.55 3.92
C THR A 110 3.90 13.71 2.40
N LEU A 111 3.39 14.84 1.93
CA LEU A 111 3.47 15.20 0.53
C LEU A 111 3.81 16.69 0.44
N LYS A 112 4.94 16.98 -0.19
CA LYS A 112 5.45 18.35 -0.29
C LYS A 112 5.75 18.70 -1.73
N GLN A 113 5.57 19.97 -2.06
CA GLN A 113 5.96 20.52 -3.35
C GLN A 113 6.97 21.63 -3.10
N SER A 114 8.18 21.49 -3.66
CA SER A 114 9.27 22.46 -3.48
C SER A 114 9.54 22.77 -2.00
N GLY A 115 9.45 21.75 -1.16
CA GLY A 115 9.71 21.88 0.28
C GLY A 115 8.54 22.32 1.13
N LEU A 116 7.40 22.69 0.52
CA LEU A 116 6.22 23.11 1.27
C LEU A 116 5.16 22.02 1.24
N ALA A 117 4.56 21.74 2.39
CA ALA A 117 3.51 20.75 2.48
C ALA A 117 2.30 21.18 1.64
N ILE A 118 1.79 20.30 0.80
CA ILE A 118 0.62 20.59 -0.01
C ILE A 118 -0.66 20.02 0.60
N THR A 119 -0.53 19.22 1.65
CA THR A 119 -1.68 18.77 2.42
C THR A 119 -1.49 19.23 3.86
N LYS A 120 -2.57 19.63 4.48
CA LYS A 120 -2.53 20.10 5.87
C LYS A 120 -2.13 18.96 6.80
N ASP A 121 -2.69 17.78 6.56
CA ASP A 121 -2.45 16.61 7.39
C ASP A 121 -1.73 15.54 6.57
N PRO A 122 -1.01 14.63 7.23
CA PRO A 122 -0.41 13.50 6.51
C PRO A 122 -1.47 12.66 5.81
N ILE A 123 -1.07 12.05 4.70
CA ILE A 123 -1.94 11.17 3.94
C ILE A 123 -1.86 9.78 4.53
N SER A 124 -3.01 9.13 4.76
CA SER A 124 -3.05 7.77 5.28
C SER A 124 -3.17 6.76 4.15
N LEU A 125 -2.26 5.81 4.12
CA LEU A 125 -2.27 4.70 3.19
C LEU A 125 -2.56 3.42 3.96
N TYR A 126 -3.48 2.61 3.44
CA TYR A 126 -3.89 1.38 4.12
C TYR A 126 -3.48 0.17 3.30
N VAL A 127 -2.90 -0.82 3.97
CA VAL A 127 -2.55 -2.10 3.35
C VAL A 127 -2.93 -3.23 4.29
N THR A 128 -3.23 -4.38 3.70
CA THR A 128 -3.64 -5.56 4.46
C THR A 128 -2.86 -6.77 4.00
N PHE A 129 -2.22 -7.46 4.95
CA PHE A 129 -1.68 -8.79 4.73
C PHE A 129 -2.81 -9.79 4.93
N GLN A 130 -2.98 -10.70 3.99
CA GLN A 130 -3.96 -11.78 4.10
C GLN A 130 -3.25 -13.11 4.02
N LEU A 131 -3.56 -13.99 4.97
CA LEU A 131 -2.96 -15.31 5.07
C LEU A 131 -3.98 -16.39 4.74
N LYS A 132 -3.58 -17.32 3.87
CA LYS A 132 -4.36 -18.52 3.65
C LYS A 132 -3.83 -19.59 4.61
N THR A 133 -4.60 -19.89 5.64
CA THR A 133 -4.13 -20.74 6.75
C THR A 133 -3.89 -22.18 6.33
N SER A 134 -4.45 -22.64 5.23
CA SER A 134 -4.25 -24.00 4.74
C SER A 134 -2.93 -24.18 4.00
N THR A 135 -2.34 -23.12 3.46
CA THR A 135 -1.14 -23.21 2.63
C THR A 135 0.02 -22.36 3.10
N GLY A 136 -0.24 -21.35 3.94
CA GLY A 136 0.78 -20.39 4.35
C GLY A 136 1.03 -19.27 3.34
N VAL A 137 0.26 -19.20 2.27
CA VAL A 137 0.41 -18.15 1.26
C VAL A 137 -0.10 -16.83 1.81
N VAL A 138 0.70 -15.77 1.61
CA VAL A 138 0.34 -14.42 2.04
C VAL A 138 0.20 -13.53 0.82
N THR A 139 -0.80 -12.66 0.84
CA THR A 139 -0.94 -11.60 -0.16
C THR A 139 -0.97 -10.25 0.55
N LEU A 140 -0.51 -9.21 -0.13
CA LEU A 140 -0.56 -7.85 0.38
C LEU A 140 -1.42 -7.02 -0.57
N THR A 141 -2.45 -6.40 -0.03
CA THR A 141 -3.37 -5.58 -0.83
C THR A 141 -3.36 -4.15 -0.30
N SER A 142 -3.52 -3.19 -1.18
CA SER A 142 -3.73 -1.81 -0.78
C SER A 142 -5.20 -1.46 -0.90
N GLN A 143 -5.62 -0.49 -0.11
CA GLN A 143 -7.02 -0.14 -0.07
C GLN A 143 -7.17 1.37 0.04
N LYS A 144 -8.13 1.90 -0.69
CA LYS A 144 -8.49 3.29 -0.52
C LYS A 144 -9.25 3.42 0.78
N SER A 145 -8.86 4.34 1.61
CA SER A 145 -9.53 4.54 2.88
C SER A 145 -10.76 5.42 2.74
#